data_10ab7c2b0e29f70492bd9012d89f0562
#
_entry.id   10ab7c2b0e29f70492bd9012d89f0562
#
_cell.length_a   1.000
_cell.length_b   1.000
_cell.length_c   1.000
_cell.angle_alpha   90.00
_cell.angle_beta   90.00
_cell.angle_gamma   90.00
#
_symmetry.space_group_name_H-M   'P 1'
#
loop_
_entity.id
_entity.type
_entity.pdbx_description
1 polymer ?
#
loop_
_entity_poly.entity_id
_entity_poly.type
_entity_poly.pdbx_seq_one_letter_code
_entity_poly.pdbx_strand_id
1 'polypeptide(L)'
;EQTGDWKRVRHNYLETLTQMFVDRWAKPMSAYCDRKGMLWTGHYWEHDWPSMYQGGDNMAMYAWHQMPAIDMLFNQYNDQSPQAQFGNVRAVKELRSAANQTGSVRTLSETYGGGGWDETFRDFKRLGDWEYALGVNFMNQHLSHMTIVGARKYDYPPVFTRLSPWWEDYKVLNDYFARLSLVLSQGEQMNDILVLEPTTTIWLYYSYVMNDPRCMEIGSAFQRFVTTLEKAQAEYDLGSENIIKDRGSVRGGKFVVGKRAYAKVVIPPMTENLNAGTFSLIRQFVEAGGQLVLFAQPTLVDGRPSPELADFLDRNASRIRRYTALDGKAIAESFADDRIRFCNVRGNDLYHQRRTYEDGELLFLVNSSLSDTATGSVGLPAGELVELDAVTGDMRPYPHTADGKSVGADFSLPPAGSLLLFAPASGRSALARTSRAASGTERPTAGSVKLEPAGPLEVTRLKDNVLNLDFCDLTVDGRTERNLYTFEACNKLFNHCYGTGNPWDSAIQYR
;
A
#
# COMPACT_ATOMS: atom_id res chain seq x y z
N GLU A 1 7.60 3.96 35.73
CA GLU A 1 8.36 5.21 35.50
C GLU A 1 9.20 5.63 36.69
N GLN A 2 8.72 5.40 37.92
CA GLN A 2 9.44 5.75 39.14
C GLN A 2 10.76 4.97 39.36
N THR A 3 10.92 3.82 38.73
CA THR A 3 12.10 2.94 38.91
C THR A 3 13.19 3.12 37.85
N GLY A 4 12.99 3.95 36.83
CA GLY A 4 13.94 4.11 35.72
C GLY A 4 14.01 2.95 34.71
N ASP A 5 13.36 1.81 34.97
CA ASP A 5 13.39 0.59 34.13
C ASP A 5 12.10 0.37 33.32
N TRP A 6 11.28 1.38 33.21
CA TRP A 6 9.94 1.29 32.63
C TRP A 6 9.95 0.96 31.13
N LYS A 7 10.96 1.41 30.38
CA LYS A 7 11.08 1.10 28.94
C LYS A 7 11.24 -0.41 28.73
N ARG A 8 12.12 -1.05 29.48
CA ARG A 8 12.27 -2.51 29.41
C ARG A 8 10.99 -3.24 29.80
N VAL A 9 10.30 -2.79 30.86
CA VAL A 9 9.06 -3.43 31.30
C VAL A 9 7.98 -3.35 30.20
N ARG A 10 7.81 -2.20 29.58
CA ARG A 10 6.87 -2.02 28.46
C ARG A 10 7.25 -2.88 27.25
N HIS A 11 8.53 -2.86 26.87
CA HIS A 11 9.05 -3.71 25.80
C HIS A 11 8.72 -5.18 26.04
N ASN A 12 9.12 -5.73 27.21
CA ASN A 12 8.89 -7.13 27.53
C ASN A 12 7.40 -7.49 27.60
N TYR A 13 6.56 -6.57 28.10
CA TYR A 13 5.12 -6.77 28.13
C TYR A 13 4.54 -6.93 26.73
N LEU A 14 4.83 -5.99 25.80
CA LEU A 14 4.31 -6.03 24.45
C LEU A 14 4.95 -7.14 23.61
N GLU A 15 6.24 -7.44 23.81
CA GLU A 15 6.87 -8.61 23.20
C GLU A 15 6.16 -9.90 23.62
N THR A 16 5.91 -10.07 24.93
CA THR A 16 5.20 -11.25 25.45
C THR A 16 3.77 -11.34 24.90
N LEU A 17 3.03 -10.22 24.90
CA LEU A 17 1.66 -10.18 24.39
C LEU A 17 1.61 -10.53 22.89
N THR A 18 2.49 -9.94 22.09
CA THR A 18 2.60 -10.22 20.65
C THR A 18 2.95 -11.69 20.41
N GLN A 19 3.93 -12.22 21.13
CA GLN A 19 4.34 -13.62 21.01
C GLN A 19 3.21 -14.57 21.42
N MET A 20 2.47 -14.25 22.49
CA MET A 20 1.31 -15.06 22.90
C MET A 20 0.21 -15.05 21.83
N PHE A 21 -0.05 -13.92 21.21
CA PHE A 21 -1.04 -13.83 20.12
C PHE A 21 -0.60 -14.63 18.91
N VAL A 22 0.67 -14.52 18.52
CA VAL A 22 1.25 -15.33 17.44
C VAL A 22 1.16 -16.83 17.76
N ASP A 23 1.57 -17.27 18.95
CA ASP A 23 1.65 -18.68 19.29
C ASP A 23 0.28 -19.32 19.56
N ARG A 24 -0.68 -18.56 20.09
CA ARG A 24 -2.00 -19.06 20.50
C ARG A 24 -3.09 -18.87 19.47
N TRP A 25 -2.90 -17.95 18.53
CA TRP A 25 -3.86 -17.63 17.49
C TRP A 25 -3.30 -17.86 16.08
N ALA A 26 -2.27 -17.10 15.67
CA ALA A 26 -1.82 -17.09 14.30
C ALA A 26 -1.25 -18.45 13.84
N LYS A 27 -0.30 -19.01 14.58
CA LYS A 27 0.31 -20.31 14.25
C LYS A 27 -0.70 -21.47 14.21
N PRO A 28 -1.59 -21.65 15.21
CA PRO A 28 -2.59 -22.71 15.17
C PRO A 28 -3.56 -22.59 14.01
N MET A 29 -4.02 -21.36 13.70
CA MET A 29 -4.92 -21.10 12.57
C MET A 29 -4.23 -21.40 11.22
N SER A 30 -3.01 -20.88 11.04
CA SER A 30 -2.20 -21.17 9.86
C SER A 30 -2.03 -22.68 9.66
N ALA A 31 -1.58 -23.39 10.69
CA ALA A 31 -1.37 -24.84 10.64
C ALA A 31 -2.67 -25.63 10.40
N TYR A 32 -3.81 -25.14 10.91
CA TYR A 32 -5.10 -25.76 10.63
C TYR A 32 -5.49 -25.59 9.16
N CYS A 33 -5.36 -24.38 8.62
CA CYS A 33 -5.68 -24.09 7.21
C CYS A 33 -4.78 -24.87 6.25
N ASP A 34 -3.47 -24.94 6.54
CA ASP A 34 -2.54 -25.78 5.73
C ASP A 34 -2.98 -27.24 5.68
N ARG A 35 -3.32 -27.84 6.83
CA ARG A 35 -3.79 -29.25 6.86
C ARG A 35 -5.10 -29.47 6.12
N LYS A 36 -5.92 -28.42 5.97
CA LYS A 36 -7.23 -28.49 5.28
C LYS A 36 -7.18 -28.03 3.83
N GLY A 37 -6.01 -27.59 3.33
CA GLY A 37 -5.87 -27.01 2.00
C GLY A 37 -6.67 -25.71 1.82
N MET A 38 -6.84 -24.95 2.90
CA MET A 38 -7.53 -23.66 2.90
C MET A 38 -6.52 -22.51 2.97
N LEU A 39 -6.89 -21.36 2.44
CA LEU A 39 -6.14 -20.12 2.59
C LEU A 39 -6.79 -19.28 3.70
N TRP A 40 -6.04 -19.03 4.75
CA TRP A 40 -6.45 -18.08 5.79
C TRP A 40 -6.09 -16.67 5.39
N THR A 41 -7.05 -15.75 5.47
CA THR A 41 -6.91 -14.33 5.19
C THR A 41 -7.55 -13.49 6.29
N GLY A 42 -7.22 -12.22 6.34
CA GLY A 42 -7.74 -11.24 7.30
C GLY A 42 -6.73 -10.14 7.58
N HIS A 43 -7.15 -9.13 8.33
CA HIS A 43 -6.39 -7.92 8.65
C HIS A 43 -6.44 -7.58 10.14
N TYR A 44 -5.65 -6.59 10.60
CA TYR A 44 -5.40 -6.30 12.02
C TYR A 44 -5.48 -4.80 12.35
N TRP A 45 -6.37 -4.05 11.73
CA TRP A 45 -6.59 -2.63 12.00
C TRP A 45 -5.33 -1.77 11.76
N GLU A 46 -4.82 -1.81 10.56
CA GLU A 46 -3.58 -1.14 10.13
C GLU A 46 -3.59 0.36 10.41
N HIS A 47 -4.75 0.99 10.32
CA HIS A 47 -4.97 2.41 10.58
C HIS A 47 -4.89 2.82 12.05
N ASP A 48 -4.97 1.87 12.99
CA ASP A 48 -4.77 2.18 14.41
C ASP A 48 -3.30 2.41 14.76
N TRP A 49 -2.38 1.85 13.97
CA TRP A 49 -0.96 2.09 14.18
C TRP A 49 -0.64 3.61 14.16
N PRO A 50 0.18 4.16 15.06
CA PRO A 50 1.09 3.50 15.99
C PRO A 50 0.46 3.09 17.34
N SER A 51 -0.85 3.07 17.49
CA SER A 51 -1.51 2.50 18.66
C SER A 51 -1.46 0.98 18.61
N MET A 52 -1.04 0.35 19.71
CA MET A 52 -0.81 -1.10 19.79
C MET A 52 -1.93 -1.85 20.52
N TYR A 53 -3.10 -1.26 20.67
CA TYR A 53 -4.15 -1.88 21.49
C TYR A 53 -4.84 -3.07 20.82
N GLN A 54 -4.83 -3.14 19.49
CA GLN A 54 -5.39 -4.27 18.74
C GLN A 54 -4.37 -5.40 18.55
N GLY A 55 -3.07 -5.06 18.45
CA GLY A 55 -1.98 -6.02 18.29
C GLY A 55 -0.64 -5.31 18.35
N GLY A 56 0.37 -5.99 18.82
CA GLY A 56 1.70 -5.40 19.01
C GLY A 56 2.49 -5.22 17.73
N ASP A 57 2.15 -5.96 16.65
CA ASP A 57 2.87 -5.94 15.37
C ASP A 57 2.02 -6.62 14.29
N ASN A 58 1.53 -5.84 13.33
CA ASN A 58 0.73 -6.34 12.21
C ASN A 58 1.51 -7.32 11.33
N MET A 59 2.77 -6.99 11.01
CA MET A 59 3.61 -7.83 10.15
C MET A 59 3.86 -9.20 10.77
N ALA A 60 4.03 -9.28 12.09
CA ALA A 60 4.20 -10.55 12.80
C ALA A 60 2.99 -11.48 12.62
N MET A 61 1.79 -10.91 12.49
CA MET A 61 0.56 -11.65 12.24
C MET A 61 0.43 -12.04 10.76
N TYR A 62 0.71 -11.12 9.82
CA TYR A 62 0.69 -11.40 8.37
C TYR A 62 1.63 -12.54 7.98
N ALA A 63 2.74 -12.71 8.70
CA ALA A 63 3.71 -13.77 8.44
C ALA A 63 3.14 -15.20 8.58
N TRP A 64 1.95 -15.35 9.17
CA TRP A 64 1.26 -16.63 9.38
C TRP A 64 0.03 -16.81 8.50
N HIS A 65 -0.39 -15.80 7.75
CA HIS A 65 -1.47 -15.92 6.77
C HIS A 65 -0.95 -16.55 5.46
N GLN A 66 -1.71 -17.49 4.89
CA GLN A 66 -1.45 -17.95 3.54
C GLN A 66 -1.74 -16.86 2.51
N MET A 67 -2.73 -16.00 2.79
CA MET A 67 -3.07 -14.82 2.01
C MET A 67 -3.28 -13.64 2.97
N PRO A 68 -2.21 -12.94 3.37
CA PRO A 68 -2.34 -11.80 4.25
C PRO A 68 -3.15 -10.68 3.61
N ALA A 69 -3.87 -9.91 4.43
CA ALA A 69 -4.78 -8.87 3.96
C ALA A 69 -4.65 -7.57 4.77
N ILE A 70 -5.14 -6.49 4.17
CA ILE A 70 -5.37 -5.19 4.79
C ILE A 70 -6.79 -4.72 4.49
N ASP A 71 -7.20 -3.64 5.16
CA ASP A 71 -8.46 -2.95 4.97
C ASP A 71 -8.20 -1.49 4.58
N MET A 72 -8.58 -1.10 3.35
CA MET A 72 -8.41 0.26 2.81
C MET A 72 -9.78 0.91 2.57
N LEU A 73 -10.26 1.55 3.60
CA LEU A 73 -11.54 2.26 3.61
C LEU A 73 -11.38 3.70 3.10
N PHE A 74 -12.51 4.29 2.75
CA PHE A 74 -12.66 5.68 2.36
C PHE A 74 -11.92 6.09 1.08
N ASN A 75 -12.36 7.18 0.48
CA ASN A 75 -11.78 7.72 -0.76
C ASN A 75 -10.94 9.00 -0.51
N GLN A 76 -10.74 9.38 0.74
CA GLN A 76 -9.93 10.55 1.08
C GLN A 76 -8.44 10.19 1.14
N TYR A 77 -7.71 10.62 0.11
CA TYR A 77 -6.27 10.45 0.06
C TYR A 77 -5.56 11.33 1.09
N ASN A 78 -4.78 10.71 1.97
CA ASN A 78 -3.95 11.38 2.96
C ASN A 78 -2.66 10.58 3.22
N ASP A 79 -1.56 11.02 2.65
CA ASP A 79 -0.26 10.38 2.79
C ASP A 79 0.59 10.90 3.98
N GLN A 80 0.04 11.83 4.77
CA GLN A 80 0.75 12.46 5.89
C GLN A 80 0.45 11.82 7.24
N SER A 81 -0.71 11.19 7.39
CA SER A 81 -1.12 10.58 8.66
C SER A 81 -0.81 9.08 8.69
N PRO A 82 -0.19 8.56 9.77
CA PRO A 82 0.00 7.13 9.96
C PRO A 82 -1.32 6.37 10.20
N GLN A 83 -2.40 7.09 10.49
CA GLN A 83 -3.74 6.55 10.72
C GLN A 83 -4.68 6.78 9.53
N ALA A 84 -4.17 7.28 8.41
CA ALA A 84 -4.96 7.34 7.19
C ALA A 84 -5.30 5.94 6.69
N GLN A 85 -6.31 5.87 5.86
CA GLN A 85 -6.63 4.70 5.05
C GLN A 85 -5.97 4.87 3.68
N PHE A 86 -6.66 5.43 2.70
CA PHE A 86 -6.08 5.74 1.41
C PHE A 86 -4.93 6.77 1.52
N GLY A 87 -3.76 6.39 1.07
CA GLY A 87 -2.51 7.15 1.24
C GLY A 87 -1.57 6.61 2.34
N ASN A 88 -2.02 5.64 3.14
CA ASN A 88 -1.18 4.99 4.15
C ASN A 88 -0.21 3.99 3.50
N VAL A 89 0.86 4.51 2.93
CA VAL A 89 1.92 3.73 2.29
C VAL A 89 2.46 2.64 3.21
N ARG A 90 2.68 2.96 4.48
CA ARG A 90 3.20 2.01 5.47
C ARG A 90 2.36 0.73 5.53
N ALA A 91 1.04 0.85 5.66
CA ALA A 91 0.16 -0.31 5.83
C ALA A 91 0.24 -1.29 4.64
N VAL A 92 0.22 -0.76 3.42
CA VAL A 92 0.35 -1.61 2.21
C VAL A 92 1.75 -2.23 2.10
N LYS A 93 2.79 -1.48 2.48
CA LYS A 93 4.17 -1.98 2.48
C LYS A 93 4.39 -3.04 3.57
N GLU A 94 3.78 -2.95 4.76
CA GLU A 94 3.81 -4.01 5.78
C GLU A 94 3.26 -5.31 5.21
N LEU A 95 2.06 -5.26 4.64
CA LEU A 95 1.40 -6.39 4.00
C LEU A 95 2.32 -7.04 2.95
N ARG A 96 2.79 -6.23 2.00
CA ARG A 96 3.58 -6.74 0.88
C ARG A 96 4.94 -7.28 1.33
N SER A 97 5.60 -6.60 2.26
CA SER A 97 6.90 -7.02 2.78
C SER A 97 6.81 -8.35 3.52
N ALA A 98 5.80 -8.54 4.37
CA ALA A 98 5.55 -9.81 5.03
C ALA A 98 5.32 -10.93 4.00
N ALA A 99 4.50 -10.68 2.96
CA ALA A 99 4.27 -11.64 1.88
C ALA A 99 5.55 -11.97 1.09
N ASN A 100 6.37 -10.98 0.75
CA ASN A 100 7.66 -11.19 0.08
C ASN A 100 8.58 -12.08 0.91
N GLN A 101 8.70 -11.81 2.22
CA GLN A 101 9.56 -12.52 3.14
C GLN A 101 9.08 -13.96 3.43
N THR A 102 7.79 -14.18 3.52
CA THR A 102 7.21 -15.51 3.75
C THR A 102 7.03 -16.31 2.46
N GLY A 103 6.89 -15.64 1.32
CA GLY A 103 6.65 -16.22 0.01
C GLY A 103 5.18 -16.42 -0.30
N SER A 104 4.29 -15.70 0.37
CA SER A 104 2.87 -15.65 0.02
C SER A 104 2.69 -14.96 -1.33
N VAL A 105 2.00 -15.63 -2.25
CA VAL A 105 1.81 -15.12 -3.62
C VAL A 105 0.76 -14.03 -3.65
N ARG A 106 -0.34 -14.21 -2.88
CA ARG A 106 -1.47 -13.30 -2.85
C ARG A 106 -1.42 -12.39 -1.64
N THR A 107 -1.74 -11.13 -1.88
CA THR A 107 -1.94 -10.07 -0.89
C THR A 107 -3.29 -9.45 -1.17
N LEU A 108 -4.20 -9.50 -0.21
CA LEU A 108 -5.57 -9.05 -0.36
C LEU A 108 -5.76 -7.67 0.25
N SER A 109 -6.62 -6.86 -0.33
CA SER A 109 -7.20 -5.69 0.33
C SER A 109 -8.72 -5.79 0.35
N GLU A 110 -9.34 -5.55 1.50
CA GLU A 110 -10.73 -5.17 1.60
C GLU A 110 -10.81 -3.67 1.29
N THR A 111 -11.49 -3.31 0.19
CA THR A 111 -11.30 -1.99 -0.42
C THR A 111 -12.63 -1.27 -0.63
N TYR A 112 -12.63 0.07 -0.60
CA TYR A 112 -13.72 1.00 -0.92
C TYR A 112 -14.77 1.22 0.16
N GLY A 113 -14.78 0.46 1.25
CA GLY A 113 -15.78 0.64 2.31
C GLY A 113 -15.79 2.06 2.88
N GLY A 114 -16.97 2.67 3.01
CA GLY A 114 -17.13 4.01 3.55
C GLY A 114 -16.74 5.14 2.59
N GLY A 115 -16.42 4.85 1.34
CA GLY A 115 -16.08 5.88 0.33
C GLY A 115 -17.29 6.72 -0.09
N GLY A 116 -18.52 6.19 0.05
CA GLY A 116 -19.75 6.91 -0.24
C GLY A 116 -20.52 6.36 -1.44
N TRP A 117 -21.77 6.76 -1.59
CA TRP A 117 -22.59 6.39 -2.74
C TRP A 117 -22.25 7.13 -4.03
N ASP A 118 -21.47 8.20 -3.93
CA ASP A 118 -21.06 9.07 -5.03
C ASP A 118 -19.72 8.65 -5.66
N GLU A 119 -19.06 7.61 -5.14
CA GLU A 119 -17.86 7.07 -5.74
C GLU A 119 -18.08 6.63 -7.21
N THR A 120 -17.16 7.03 -8.05
CA THR A 120 -17.14 6.75 -9.50
C THR A 120 -16.13 5.64 -9.84
N PHE A 121 -16.21 5.09 -11.04
CA PHE A 121 -15.20 4.14 -11.53
C PHE A 121 -13.78 4.73 -11.58
N ARG A 122 -13.66 6.04 -11.69
CA ARG A 122 -12.37 6.75 -11.60
C ARG A 122 -11.82 6.68 -10.19
N ASP A 123 -12.67 6.83 -9.17
CA ASP A 123 -12.29 6.75 -7.77
C ASP A 123 -11.87 5.33 -7.40
N PHE A 124 -12.65 4.33 -7.78
CA PHE A 124 -12.31 2.92 -7.59
C PHE A 124 -10.99 2.54 -8.27
N LYS A 125 -10.80 2.98 -9.53
CA LYS A 125 -9.55 2.74 -10.24
C LYS A 125 -8.36 3.40 -9.56
N ARG A 126 -8.52 4.65 -9.13
CA ARG A 126 -7.46 5.44 -8.48
C ARG A 126 -6.94 4.77 -7.21
N LEU A 127 -7.85 4.40 -6.30
CA LEU A 127 -7.49 3.74 -5.04
C LEU A 127 -6.90 2.36 -5.32
N GLY A 128 -7.57 1.54 -6.11
CA GLY A 128 -7.10 0.20 -6.43
C GLY A 128 -5.75 0.18 -7.16
N ASP A 129 -5.52 1.06 -8.13
CA ASP A 129 -4.22 1.18 -8.81
C ASP A 129 -3.10 1.53 -7.84
N TRP A 130 -3.37 2.45 -6.88
CA TRP A 130 -2.41 2.83 -5.86
C TRP A 130 -2.05 1.64 -4.95
N GLU A 131 -3.03 0.87 -4.50
CA GLU A 131 -2.78 -0.33 -3.71
C GLU A 131 -1.96 -1.37 -4.51
N TYR A 132 -2.30 -1.55 -5.80
CA TYR A 132 -1.60 -2.49 -6.66
C TYR A 132 -0.17 -2.04 -6.97
N ALA A 133 0.08 -0.74 -7.12
CA ALA A 133 1.44 -0.22 -7.25
C ALA A 133 2.28 -0.45 -5.99
N LEU A 134 1.68 -0.48 -4.81
CA LEU A 134 2.37 -0.74 -3.55
C LEU A 134 2.48 -2.24 -3.22
N GLY A 135 1.71 -3.10 -3.88
CA GLY A 135 1.91 -4.53 -3.76
C GLY A 135 0.69 -5.40 -3.44
N VAL A 136 -0.51 -4.84 -3.35
CA VAL A 136 -1.76 -5.62 -3.39
C VAL A 136 -1.88 -6.29 -4.75
N ASN A 137 -2.45 -7.49 -4.80
CA ASN A 137 -2.70 -8.20 -6.05
C ASN A 137 -3.97 -9.05 -6.01
N PHE A 138 -4.81 -8.84 -5.03
CA PHE A 138 -6.14 -9.42 -4.91
C PHE A 138 -7.05 -8.46 -4.16
N MET A 139 -8.20 -8.14 -4.74
CA MET A 139 -9.13 -7.15 -4.18
C MET A 139 -10.43 -7.82 -3.78
N ASN A 140 -10.93 -7.50 -2.60
CA ASN A 140 -12.24 -7.84 -2.09
C ASN A 140 -12.98 -6.55 -1.76
N GLN A 141 -13.93 -6.19 -2.59
CA GLN A 141 -14.66 -4.94 -2.41
C GLN A 141 -15.58 -5.04 -1.19
N HIS A 142 -15.59 -4.00 -0.38
CA HIS A 142 -16.47 -3.86 0.77
C HIS A 142 -17.79 -3.21 0.35
N LEU A 143 -18.95 -3.84 0.46
CA LEU A 143 -19.33 -5.25 0.54
C LEU A 143 -20.54 -5.50 -0.38
N SER A 144 -21.01 -6.74 -0.42
CA SER A 144 -22.26 -7.09 -1.10
C SER A 144 -23.38 -7.24 -0.09
N HIS A 145 -24.32 -6.31 -0.06
CA HIS A 145 -25.49 -6.36 0.83
C HIS A 145 -26.69 -7.04 0.14
N MET A 146 -27.42 -7.85 0.85
CA MET A 146 -28.68 -8.43 0.35
C MET A 146 -29.77 -7.38 0.18
N THR A 147 -29.72 -6.31 0.99
CA THR A 147 -30.68 -5.21 1.01
C THR A 147 -29.99 -3.94 1.51
N ILE A 148 -30.46 -2.79 1.04
CA ILE A 148 -30.08 -1.46 1.56
C ILE A 148 -31.22 -0.80 2.35
N VAL A 149 -32.19 -1.58 2.83
CA VAL A 149 -33.31 -1.06 3.66
C VAL A 149 -32.79 -0.71 5.06
N GLY A 150 -33.22 0.43 5.58
CA GLY A 150 -32.83 0.91 6.91
C GLY A 150 -31.37 1.36 6.99
N ALA A 151 -30.71 1.06 8.09
CA ALA A 151 -29.33 1.46 8.37
C ALA A 151 -28.30 0.88 7.38
N ARG A 152 -28.63 -0.18 6.66
CA ARG A 152 -27.70 -0.82 5.71
C ARG A 152 -27.30 0.07 4.54
N LYS A 153 -28.11 1.06 4.18
CA LYS A 153 -27.77 2.01 3.10
C LYS A 153 -26.62 2.94 3.44
N TYR A 154 -26.26 3.08 4.71
CA TYR A 154 -25.10 3.86 5.17
C TYR A 154 -24.11 3.04 6.01
N ASP A 155 -24.20 1.70 5.93
CA ASP A 155 -23.22 0.79 6.51
C ASP A 155 -22.03 0.64 5.56
N TYR A 156 -21.15 1.61 5.58
CA TYR A 156 -19.94 1.72 4.76
C TYR A 156 -20.19 1.57 3.25
N PRO A 157 -21.05 2.41 2.61
CA PRO A 157 -21.28 2.38 1.18
C PRO A 157 -19.98 2.67 0.39
N PRO A 158 -19.93 2.34 -0.92
CA PRO A 158 -21.02 1.83 -1.76
C PRO A 158 -21.25 0.33 -1.61
N VAL A 159 -22.31 -0.17 -2.23
CA VAL A 159 -22.68 -1.59 -2.23
C VAL A 159 -22.41 -2.20 -3.60
N PHE A 160 -21.63 -3.30 -3.64
CA PHE A 160 -21.22 -3.97 -4.88
C PHE A 160 -22.21 -5.06 -5.27
N THR A 161 -23.42 -4.64 -5.63
CA THR A 161 -24.53 -5.50 -6.08
C THR A 161 -25.43 -4.75 -7.06
N ARG A 162 -26.47 -5.44 -7.54
CA ARG A 162 -27.55 -4.86 -8.37
C ARG A 162 -28.29 -3.67 -7.71
N LEU A 163 -27.99 -3.36 -6.47
CA LEU A 163 -28.56 -2.22 -5.73
C LEU A 163 -27.82 -0.91 -6.03
N SER A 164 -26.65 -1.00 -6.65
CA SER A 164 -25.88 0.17 -7.11
C SER A 164 -26.22 0.48 -8.57
N PRO A 165 -26.36 1.78 -8.93
CA PRO A 165 -26.82 2.18 -10.27
C PRO A 165 -25.87 1.79 -11.41
N TRP A 166 -24.59 1.62 -11.10
CA TRP A 166 -23.52 1.29 -12.04
C TRP A 166 -23.22 -0.22 -12.13
N TRP A 167 -23.98 -1.07 -11.44
CA TRP A 167 -23.66 -2.49 -11.31
C TRP A 167 -23.52 -3.24 -12.64
N GLU A 168 -24.37 -2.96 -13.61
CA GLU A 168 -24.32 -3.63 -14.91
C GLU A 168 -23.00 -3.36 -15.66
N ASP A 169 -22.41 -2.18 -15.45
CA ASP A 169 -21.18 -1.76 -16.09
C ASP A 169 -19.92 -2.11 -15.26
N TYR A 170 -20.09 -2.56 -14.02
CA TYR A 170 -19.00 -2.84 -13.08
C TYR A 170 -18.03 -3.93 -13.58
N LYS A 171 -18.49 -4.79 -14.50
CA LYS A 171 -17.65 -5.80 -15.15
C LYS A 171 -16.39 -5.21 -15.79
N VAL A 172 -16.44 -4.00 -16.32
CA VAL A 172 -15.28 -3.33 -16.95
C VAL A 172 -14.14 -3.18 -15.93
N LEU A 173 -14.47 -2.75 -14.72
CA LEU A 173 -13.51 -2.57 -13.66
C LEU A 173 -13.03 -3.91 -13.09
N ASN A 174 -13.93 -4.89 -12.95
CA ASN A 174 -13.55 -6.24 -12.54
C ASN A 174 -12.57 -6.91 -13.52
N ASP A 175 -12.80 -6.80 -14.81
CA ASP A 175 -11.90 -7.35 -15.83
C ASP A 175 -10.54 -6.65 -15.81
N TYR A 176 -10.52 -5.34 -15.58
CA TYR A 176 -9.30 -4.56 -15.42
C TYR A 176 -8.47 -5.07 -14.23
N PHE A 177 -9.05 -5.16 -13.04
CA PHE A 177 -8.34 -5.64 -11.85
C PHE A 177 -8.03 -7.14 -11.90
N ALA A 178 -8.84 -7.95 -12.58
CA ALA A 178 -8.52 -9.37 -12.80
C ALA A 178 -7.23 -9.54 -13.61
N ARG A 179 -7.03 -8.72 -14.66
CA ARG A 179 -5.79 -8.74 -15.45
C ARG A 179 -4.59 -8.25 -14.64
N LEU A 180 -4.73 -7.15 -13.90
CA LEU A 180 -3.67 -6.68 -12.99
C LEU A 180 -3.36 -7.75 -11.92
N SER A 181 -4.38 -8.37 -11.30
CA SER A 181 -4.20 -9.42 -10.31
C SER A 181 -3.44 -10.63 -10.88
N LEU A 182 -3.70 -10.99 -12.13
CA LEU A 182 -2.99 -12.06 -12.80
C LEU A 182 -1.51 -11.75 -12.93
N VAL A 183 -1.17 -10.62 -13.53
CA VAL A 183 0.23 -10.29 -13.82
C VAL A 183 0.99 -9.87 -12.56
N LEU A 184 0.41 -9.10 -11.64
CA LEU A 184 1.09 -8.66 -10.42
C LEU A 184 1.18 -9.73 -9.31
N SER A 185 0.62 -10.93 -9.53
CA SER A 185 0.80 -12.07 -8.63
C SER A 185 1.90 -13.03 -9.04
N GLN A 186 2.46 -12.86 -10.24
CA GLN A 186 3.52 -13.73 -10.76
C GLN A 186 4.90 -13.06 -10.65
N GLY A 187 5.95 -13.85 -10.82
CA GLY A 187 7.32 -13.37 -10.66
C GLY A 187 7.60 -12.86 -9.24
N GLU A 188 8.71 -12.15 -9.08
CA GLU A 188 9.15 -11.59 -7.79
C GLU A 188 9.24 -10.06 -7.85
N GLN A 189 8.72 -9.39 -6.84
CA GLN A 189 8.89 -7.94 -6.69
C GLN A 189 10.35 -7.62 -6.41
N MET A 190 10.87 -6.55 -7.02
CA MET A 190 12.27 -6.15 -6.91
C MET A 190 12.45 -5.21 -5.71
N ASN A 191 12.97 -5.74 -4.59
CA ASN A 191 13.24 -4.98 -3.37
C ASN A 191 14.53 -5.50 -2.73
N ASP A 192 15.64 -4.77 -2.83
CA ASP A 192 16.95 -5.17 -2.29
C ASP A 192 17.33 -4.44 -0.99
N ILE A 193 16.45 -3.59 -0.48
CA ILE A 193 16.64 -2.77 0.72
C ILE A 193 15.63 -3.19 1.78
N LEU A 194 16.11 -3.38 3.01
CA LEU A 194 15.25 -3.62 4.18
C LEU A 194 15.22 -2.35 5.03
N VAL A 195 14.05 -1.75 5.19
CA VAL A 195 13.81 -0.63 6.11
C VAL A 195 13.17 -1.18 7.37
N LEU A 196 13.86 -1.11 8.51
CA LEU A 196 13.29 -1.59 9.78
C LEU A 196 12.11 -0.72 10.20
N GLU A 197 11.04 -1.35 10.62
CA GLU A 197 9.92 -0.64 11.20
C GLU A 197 10.20 -0.33 12.68
N PRO A 198 9.97 0.91 13.18
CA PRO A 198 10.29 1.28 14.55
C PRO A 198 9.28 0.78 15.58
N THR A 199 8.64 -0.37 15.33
CA THR A 199 7.60 -0.96 16.17
C THR A 199 8.05 -1.19 17.60
N THR A 200 9.25 -1.75 17.81
CA THR A 200 9.77 -2.00 19.16
C THR A 200 10.17 -0.71 19.89
N THR A 201 10.46 0.36 19.16
CA THR A 201 10.61 1.70 19.76
C THR A 201 9.27 2.25 20.22
N ILE A 202 8.20 2.09 19.43
CA ILE A 202 6.83 2.50 19.79
C ILE A 202 6.38 1.75 21.05
N TRP A 203 6.71 0.47 21.21
CA TRP A 203 6.40 -0.31 22.41
C TRP A 203 6.88 0.34 23.70
N LEU A 204 7.98 1.08 23.67
CA LEU A 204 8.53 1.75 24.85
C LEU A 204 7.62 2.85 25.39
N TYR A 205 6.84 3.46 24.50
CA TYR A 205 6.01 4.64 24.82
C TYR A 205 4.52 4.33 24.84
N TYR A 206 4.10 3.21 24.23
CA TYR A 206 2.69 2.84 24.18
C TYR A 206 2.11 2.59 25.57
N SER A 207 0.91 3.09 25.80
CA SER A 207 0.09 2.82 26.99
C SER A 207 -1.37 2.74 26.58
N TYR A 208 -2.05 1.68 27.02
CA TYR A 208 -3.48 1.48 26.74
C TYR A 208 -4.38 2.61 27.27
N VAL A 209 -3.97 3.25 28.37
CA VAL A 209 -4.78 4.26 29.07
C VAL A 209 -4.49 5.68 28.59
N MET A 210 -3.33 5.91 27.98
CA MET A 210 -2.88 7.24 27.57
C MET A 210 -2.22 7.14 26.20
N ASN A 211 -2.76 7.86 25.22
CA ASN A 211 -2.06 8.09 23.94
C ASN A 211 -0.82 8.96 24.23
N ASP A 212 0.35 8.33 24.30
CA ASP A 212 1.59 9.06 24.44
C ASP A 212 1.87 9.82 23.13
N PRO A 213 2.02 11.15 23.16
CA PRO A 213 2.35 11.94 21.98
C PRO A 213 3.59 11.42 21.23
N ARG A 214 4.53 10.79 21.95
CA ARG A 214 5.73 10.21 21.37
C ARG A 214 5.45 9.09 20.37
N CYS A 215 4.43 8.26 20.63
CA CYS A 215 4.01 7.23 19.67
C CYS A 215 3.58 7.87 18.34
N MET A 216 2.77 8.92 18.40
CA MET A 216 2.30 9.63 17.19
C MET A 216 3.43 10.37 16.48
N GLU A 217 4.40 10.93 17.21
CA GLU A 217 5.59 11.55 16.61
C GLU A 217 6.41 10.53 15.82
N ILE A 218 6.70 9.36 16.42
CA ILE A 218 7.45 8.27 15.77
C ILE A 218 6.66 7.75 14.56
N GLY A 219 5.37 7.49 14.75
CA GLY A 219 4.48 7.02 13.68
C GLY A 219 4.41 7.98 12.50
N SER A 220 4.24 9.26 12.77
CA SER A 220 4.20 10.31 11.73
C SER A 220 5.54 10.48 11.03
N ALA A 221 6.64 10.38 11.76
CA ALA A 221 7.98 10.45 11.16
C ALA A 221 8.23 9.25 10.23
N PHE A 222 7.83 8.05 10.64
CA PHE A 222 7.96 6.84 9.84
C PHE A 222 7.07 6.87 8.60
N GLN A 223 5.79 7.26 8.74
CA GLN A 223 4.87 7.42 7.61
C GLN A 223 5.45 8.37 6.56
N ARG A 224 5.93 9.56 6.98
CA ARG A 224 6.57 10.52 6.06
C ARG A 224 7.83 9.96 5.41
N PHE A 225 8.62 9.18 6.16
CA PHE A 225 9.84 8.58 5.65
C PHE A 225 9.54 7.60 4.51
N VAL A 226 8.63 6.64 4.73
CA VAL A 226 8.27 5.64 3.71
C VAL A 226 7.51 6.27 2.53
N THR A 227 6.65 7.25 2.77
CA THR A 227 5.98 8.01 1.70
C THR A 227 6.99 8.75 0.82
N THR A 228 8.02 9.35 1.43
CA THR A 228 9.09 10.02 0.67
C THR A 228 9.89 9.03 -0.17
N LEU A 229 10.17 7.84 0.34
CA LEU A 229 10.85 6.79 -0.42
C LEU A 229 10.02 6.34 -1.63
N GLU A 230 8.71 6.11 -1.47
CA GLU A 230 7.84 5.75 -2.60
C GLU A 230 7.80 6.87 -3.66
N LYS A 231 7.64 8.13 -3.24
CA LYS A 231 7.65 9.28 -4.16
C LYS A 231 9.01 9.50 -4.83
N ALA A 232 10.09 9.05 -4.21
CA ALA A 232 11.42 8.99 -4.79
C ALA A 232 11.67 7.74 -5.65
N GLN A 233 10.66 6.90 -5.85
CA GLN A 233 10.71 5.66 -6.62
C GLN A 233 11.74 4.65 -6.07
N ALA A 234 11.92 4.59 -4.76
CA ALA A 234 12.78 3.61 -4.11
C ALA A 234 12.10 2.24 -4.00
N GLU A 235 12.87 1.18 -4.20
CA GLU A 235 12.41 -0.21 -4.09
C GLU A 235 12.93 -0.83 -2.79
N TYR A 236 12.02 -1.07 -1.82
CA TYR A 236 12.36 -1.59 -0.49
C TYR A 236 11.24 -2.45 0.09
N ASP A 237 11.60 -3.32 1.02
CA ASP A 237 10.67 -3.99 1.94
C ASP A 237 10.80 -3.41 3.35
N LEU A 238 9.73 -3.48 4.14
CA LEU A 238 9.76 -3.22 5.57
C LEU A 238 10.25 -4.46 6.33
N GLY A 239 10.86 -4.25 7.49
CA GLY A 239 11.36 -5.30 8.36
C GLY A 239 10.75 -5.24 9.74
N SER A 240 9.91 -6.23 10.08
CA SER A 240 9.49 -6.46 11.46
C SER A 240 10.55 -7.24 12.22
N GLU A 241 10.93 -6.76 13.40
CA GLU A 241 11.88 -7.47 14.26
C GLU A 241 11.34 -8.82 14.76
N ASN A 242 10.01 -8.99 14.80
CA ASN A 242 9.40 -10.27 15.14
C ASN A 242 9.52 -11.29 14.00
N ILE A 243 9.41 -10.87 12.74
CA ILE A 243 9.68 -11.76 11.59
C ILE A 243 11.18 -12.07 11.51
N ILE A 244 12.04 -11.08 11.75
CA ILE A 244 13.50 -11.24 11.75
C ILE A 244 13.92 -12.23 12.84
N LYS A 245 13.32 -12.18 14.03
CA LYS A 245 13.55 -13.14 15.13
C LYS A 245 13.37 -14.59 14.69
N ASP A 246 12.29 -14.87 13.94
CA ASP A 246 11.91 -16.23 13.55
C ASP A 246 12.59 -16.69 12.25
N ARG A 247 12.88 -15.76 11.31
CA ARG A 247 13.27 -16.06 9.92
C ARG A 247 14.53 -15.31 9.46
N GLY A 248 15.17 -14.54 10.33
CA GLY A 248 16.36 -13.75 10.02
C GLY A 248 17.64 -14.59 9.98
N SER A 249 18.56 -14.24 9.09
CA SER A 249 19.93 -14.78 9.05
C SER A 249 20.83 -13.87 8.18
N VAL A 250 22.16 -14.08 8.25
CA VAL A 250 23.10 -13.45 7.33
C VAL A 250 23.73 -14.53 6.46
N ARG A 251 23.64 -14.40 5.13
CA ARG A 251 24.21 -15.38 4.18
C ARG A 251 24.81 -14.66 2.97
N GLY A 252 26.02 -14.99 2.59
CA GLY A 252 26.69 -14.41 1.42
C GLY A 252 26.81 -12.88 1.47
N GLY A 253 27.00 -12.30 2.66
CA GLY A 253 27.09 -10.85 2.85
C GLY A 253 25.76 -10.11 2.73
N LYS A 254 24.63 -10.83 2.68
CA LYS A 254 23.28 -10.25 2.63
C LYS A 254 22.50 -10.50 3.92
N PHE A 255 21.64 -9.56 4.29
CA PHE A 255 20.68 -9.72 5.36
C PHE A 255 19.46 -10.47 4.82
N VAL A 256 19.20 -11.65 5.33
CA VAL A 256 18.15 -12.53 4.81
C VAL A 256 16.99 -12.57 5.80
N VAL A 257 15.77 -12.38 5.30
CA VAL A 257 14.53 -12.60 6.06
C VAL A 257 13.66 -13.56 5.25
N GLY A 258 13.51 -14.78 5.73
CA GLY A 258 12.78 -15.83 5.04
C GLY A 258 13.30 -16.08 3.63
N LYS A 259 12.50 -15.74 2.61
CA LYS A 259 12.85 -15.90 1.19
C LYS A 259 13.58 -14.70 0.58
N ARG A 260 13.66 -13.57 1.28
CA ARG A 260 14.27 -12.35 0.75
C ARG A 260 15.68 -12.13 1.26
N ALA A 261 16.52 -11.56 0.41
CA ALA A 261 17.92 -11.28 0.72
C ALA A 261 18.26 -9.83 0.34
N TYR A 262 18.59 -9.03 1.34
CA TYR A 262 18.77 -7.59 1.23
C TYR A 262 20.25 -7.22 1.21
N ALA A 263 20.62 -6.32 0.33
CA ALA A 263 21.98 -5.77 0.24
C ALA A 263 22.21 -4.60 1.22
N LYS A 264 21.12 -3.97 1.65
CA LYS A 264 21.15 -2.82 2.55
C LYS A 264 20.12 -2.99 3.66
N VAL A 265 20.46 -2.53 4.87
CA VAL A 265 19.56 -2.40 6.02
C VAL A 265 19.51 -0.94 6.42
N VAL A 266 18.31 -0.40 6.61
CA VAL A 266 18.06 1.01 6.93
C VAL A 266 17.38 1.10 8.28
N ILE A 267 17.92 1.92 9.17
CA ILE A 267 17.29 2.31 10.43
C ILE A 267 16.65 3.69 10.24
N PRO A 268 15.32 3.79 10.27
CA PRO A 268 14.59 5.01 9.96
C PRO A 268 14.71 6.05 11.09
N PRO A 269 14.24 7.30 10.86
CA PRO A 269 14.23 8.33 11.89
C PRO A 269 13.52 7.91 13.17
N MET A 270 13.96 8.46 14.31
CA MET A 270 13.37 8.26 15.64
C MET A 270 13.43 6.82 16.18
N THR A 271 14.14 5.90 15.55
CA THR A 271 14.40 4.57 16.11
C THR A 271 15.34 4.67 17.31
N GLU A 272 14.88 4.27 18.48
CA GLU A 272 15.66 4.29 19.74
C GLU A 272 16.09 2.89 20.19
N ASN A 273 15.31 1.86 19.85
CA ASN A 273 15.47 0.49 20.30
C ASN A 273 15.67 -0.48 19.15
N LEU A 274 16.44 -1.52 19.41
CA LEU A 274 16.51 -2.73 18.59
C LEU A 274 16.32 -3.94 19.51
N ASN A 275 15.70 -5.01 19.01
CA ASN A 275 15.72 -6.30 19.71
C ASN A 275 17.11 -6.94 19.62
N ALA A 276 17.52 -7.64 20.66
CA ALA A 276 18.85 -8.27 20.76
C ALA A 276 19.16 -9.19 19.56
N GLY A 277 18.15 -9.94 19.08
CA GLY A 277 18.28 -10.79 17.88
C GLY A 277 18.57 -9.99 16.62
N THR A 278 17.84 -8.91 16.41
CA THR A 278 18.05 -8.01 15.26
C THR A 278 19.41 -7.34 15.33
N PHE A 279 19.80 -6.82 16.49
CA PHE A 279 21.13 -6.23 16.68
C PHE A 279 22.26 -7.24 16.40
N SER A 280 22.14 -8.46 16.87
CA SER A 280 23.11 -9.53 16.59
C SER A 280 23.25 -9.80 15.09
N LEU A 281 22.13 -9.84 14.35
CA LEU A 281 22.16 -10.04 12.89
C LEU A 281 22.71 -8.81 12.14
N ILE A 282 22.39 -7.59 12.56
CA ILE A 282 22.97 -6.36 12.00
C ILE A 282 24.48 -6.36 12.17
N ARG A 283 24.99 -6.75 13.35
CA ARG A 283 26.43 -6.87 13.59
C ARG A 283 27.09 -7.84 12.60
N GLN A 284 26.57 -9.06 12.49
CA GLN A 284 27.06 -10.06 11.55
C GLN A 284 27.02 -9.55 10.11
N PHE A 285 25.94 -8.86 9.72
CA PHE A 285 25.76 -8.31 8.38
C PHE A 285 26.81 -7.25 8.05
N VAL A 286 27.06 -6.29 8.94
CA VAL A 286 28.09 -5.24 8.75
C VAL A 286 29.51 -5.83 8.76
N GLU A 287 29.79 -6.80 9.62
CA GLU A 287 31.05 -7.52 9.67
C GLU A 287 31.30 -8.30 8.38
N ALA A 288 30.24 -8.86 7.76
CA ALA A 288 30.30 -9.53 6.46
C ALA A 288 30.38 -8.57 5.25
N GLY A 289 30.47 -7.25 5.47
CA GLY A 289 30.56 -6.23 4.43
C GLY A 289 29.23 -5.66 3.95
N GLY A 290 28.13 -5.98 4.62
CA GLY A 290 26.81 -5.46 4.33
C GLY A 290 26.67 -3.96 4.65
N GLN A 291 25.78 -3.27 3.95
CA GLN A 291 25.60 -1.82 4.05
C GLN A 291 24.52 -1.47 5.07
N LEU A 292 24.91 -0.82 6.17
CA LEU A 292 23.98 -0.25 7.16
C LEU A 292 23.82 1.26 6.92
N VAL A 293 22.58 1.74 6.88
CA VAL A 293 22.22 3.15 6.71
C VAL A 293 21.41 3.60 7.92
N LEU A 294 21.80 4.70 8.56
CA LEU A 294 21.17 5.22 9.76
C LEU A 294 20.59 6.61 9.52
N PHE A 295 19.31 6.77 9.83
CA PHE A 295 18.64 8.07 10.01
C PHE A 295 18.35 8.37 11.47
N ALA A 296 18.59 7.41 12.35
CA ALA A 296 18.63 7.55 13.79
C ALA A 296 19.78 6.70 14.34
N GLN A 297 20.26 7.04 15.52
CA GLN A 297 21.23 6.24 16.25
C GLN A 297 20.55 5.57 17.44
N PRO A 298 20.14 4.30 17.33
CA PRO A 298 19.54 3.59 18.47
C PRO A 298 20.54 3.47 19.60
N THR A 299 20.04 3.55 20.83
CA THR A 299 20.85 3.49 22.07
C THR A 299 20.40 2.37 23.01
N LEU A 300 19.26 1.73 22.67
CA LEU A 300 18.64 0.71 23.50
C LEU A 300 18.63 -0.64 22.78
N VAL A 301 18.79 -1.69 23.58
CA VAL A 301 18.52 -3.08 23.17
C VAL A 301 17.54 -3.67 24.19
N ASP A 302 16.42 -4.22 23.71
CA ASP A 302 15.32 -4.76 24.52
C ASP A 302 14.88 -3.77 25.63
N GLY A 303 14.78 -2.48 25.28
CA GLY A 303 14.40 -1.39 26.17
C GLY A 303 15.45 -0.98 27.22
N ARG A 304 16.69 -1.46 27.13
CA ARG A 304 17.80 -1.13 28.04
C ARG A 304 18.91 -0.38 27.32
N PRO A 305 19.57 0.60 27.96
CA PRO A 305 20.79 1.19 27.44
C PRO A 305 21.83 0.11 27.10
N SER A 306 22.40 0.17 25.90
CA SER A 306 23.37 -0.83 25.43
C SER A 306 24.71 -0.18 25.05
N PRO A 307 25.71 -0.20 25.93
CA PRO A 307 27.06 0.21 25.59
C PRO A 307 27.64 -0.60 24.42
N GLU A 308 27.30 -1.90 24.31
CA GLU A 308 27.76 -2.75 23.20
C GLU A 308 27.27 -2.25 21.84
N LEU A 309 26.02 -1.78 21.76
CA LEU A 309 25.48 -1.17 20.54
C LEU A 309 26.21 0.12 20.20
N ALA A 310 26.44 1.00 21.18
CA ALA A 310 27.19 2.23 20.97
C ALA A 310 28.61 1.95 20.45
N ASP A 311 29.36 1.08 21.13
CA ASP A 311 30.71 0.65 20.75
C ASP A 311 30.75 0.03 19.35
N PHE A 312 29.74 -0.76 18.98
CA PHE A 312 29.64 -1.34 17.65
C PHE A 312 29.46 -0.27 16.58
N LEU A 313 28.54 0.68 16.79
CA LEU A 313 28.27 1.77 15.86
C LEU A 313 29.50 2.68 15.68
N ASP A 314 30.27 2.93 16.73
CA ASP A 314 31.46 3.76 16.68
C ASP A 314 32.63 3.04 15.98
N ARG A 315 32.88 1.78 16.32
CA ARG A 315 33.95 0.98 15.67
C ARG A 315 33.72 0.76 14.17
N ASN A 316 32.48 0.76 13.71
CA ASN A 316 32.10 0.57 12.30
C ASN A 316 31.71 1.87 11.60
N ALA A 317 32.03 3.03 12.17
CA ALA A 317 31.62 4.33 11.65
C ALA A 317 31.95 4.56 10.15
N SER A 318 33.12 4.03 9.69
CA SER A 318 33.54 4.13 8.29
C SER A 318 32.75 3.24 7.33
N ARG A 319 32.03 2.23 7.83
CA ARG A 319 31.22 1.28 7.04
C ARG A 319 29.73 1.61 7.09
N ILE A 320 29.33 2.50 7.98
CA ILE A 320 27.94 2.87 8.24
C ILE A 320 27.68 4.24 7.63
N ARG A 321 26.69 4.35 6.76
CA ARG A 321 26.24 5.64 6.26
C ARG A 321 25.28 6.29 7.26
N ARG A 322 25.45 7.57 7.53
CA ARG A 322 24.62 8.34 8.47
C ARG A 322 24.08 9.59 7.80
N TYR A 323 22.78 9.80 7.96
CA TYR A 323 22.06 10.97 7.46
C TYR A 323 21.18 11.55 8.57
N THR A 324 21.04 12.86 8.59
CA THR A 324 20.16 13.57 9.52
C THR A 324 18.76 13.76 8.94
N ALA A 325 18.62 13.65 7.62
CA ALA A 325 17.37 13.80 6.89
C ALA A 325 17.36 12.92 5.63
N LEU A 326 16.18 12.56 5.15
CA LEU A 326 15.98 11.90 3.87
C LEU A 326 15.89 12.97 2.77
N ASP A 327 17.03 13.45 2.34
CA ASP A 327 17.16 14.43 1.25
C ASP A 327 17.58 13.76 -0.07
N GLY A 328 17.70 14.56 -1.14
CA GLY A 328 18.10 14.07 -2.46
C GLY A 328 19.45 13.37 -2.47
N LYS A 329 20.39 13.75 -1.59
CA LYS A 329 21.70 13.09 -1.45
C LYS A 329 21.53 11.70 -0.82
N ALA A 330 20.82 11.59 0.29
CA ALA A 330 20.54 10.32 0.96
C ALA A 330 19.83 9.34 0.03
N ILE A 331 18.84 9.83 -0.74
CA ILE A 331 18.10 9.05 -1.74
C ILE A 331 19.06 8.53 -2.82
N ALA A 332 19.84 9.40 -3.45
CA ALA A 332 20.76 9.03 -4.53
C ALA A 332 21.84 8.04 -4.07
N GLU A 333 22.40 8.21 -2.88
CA GLU A 333 23.50 7.38 -2.37
C GLU A 333 23.02 6.04 -1.79
N SER A 334 21.81 5.96 -1.26
CA SER A 334 21.37 4.78 -0.48
C SER A 334 20.20 4.03 -1.09
N PHE A 335 19.35 4.68 -1.90
CA PHE A 335 18.11 4.08 -2.40
C PHE A 335 18.06 3.96 -3.93
N ALA A 336 18.95 4.60 -4.67
CA ALA A 336 19.00 4.43 -6.13
C ALA A 336 19.32 2.98 -6.52
N ASP A 337 18.65 2.51 -7.59
CA ASP A 337 18.91 1.23 -8.24
C ASP A 337 19.36 1.47 -9.69
N ASP A 338 20.53 0.97 -10.07
CA ASP A 338 21.07 1.12 -11.41
C ASP A 338 20.29 0.34 -12.48
N ARG A 339 19.43 -0.59 -12.07
CA ARG A 339 18.59 -1.42 -12.96
C ARG A 339 17.30 -0.70 -13.41
N ILE A 340 16.90 0.38 -12.73
CA ILE A 340 15.80 1.23 -13.13
C ILE A 340 16.19 2.69 -12.90
N ARG A 341 15.92 3.54 -13.87
CA ARG A 341 16.23 4.95 -13.75
C ARG A 341 15.04 5.80 -14.13
N PHE A 342 14.54 6.58 -13.20
CA PHE A 342 13.56 7.61 -13.45
C PHE A 342 14.24 8.96 -13.68
N CYS A 343 13.86 9.67 -14.75
CA CYS A 343 14.39 10.99 -15.08
C CYS A 343 13.26 11.99 -15.37
N ASN A 344 13.50 13.25 -15.01
CA ASN A 344 12.59 14.37 -15.31
C ASN A 344 11.17 14.14 -14.82
N VAL A 345 11.00 13.41 -13.72
CA VAL A 345 9.69 13.13 -13.14
C VAL A 345 9.04 14.43 -12.67
N ARG A 346 7.81 14.65 -13.11
CA ARG A 346 6.92 15.73 -12.67
C ARG A 346 5.60 15.13 -12.20
N GLY A 347 5.01 15.72 -11.21
CA GLY A 347 3.87 15.17 -10.48
C GLY A 347 4.31 14.55 -9.16
N ASN A 348 3.50 14.75 -8.10
CA ASN A 348 3.89 14.38 -6.73
C ASN A 348 3.35 13.02 -6.29
N ASP A 349 2.46 12.42 -7.09
CA ASP A 349 1.71 11.21 -6.71
C ASP A 349 1.95 10.06 -7.69
N LEU A 350 3.20 9.96 -8.20
CA LEU A 350 3.66 8.84 -8.99
C LEU A 350 4.10 7.70 -8.06
N TYR A 351 3.54 6.51 -8.30
CA TYR A 351 3.89 5.26 -7.63
C TYR A 351 4.24 4.20 -8.66
N HIS A 352 5.05 3.22 -8.27
CA HIS A 352 5.38 2.12 -9.16
C HIS A 352 5.55 0.78 -8.42
N GLN A 353 5.40 -0.29 -9.20
CA GLN A 353 5.81 -1.63 -8.81
C GLN A 353 6.58 -2.27 -9.96
N ARG A 354 7.76 -2.84 -9.68
CA ARG A 354 8.55 -3.61 -10.63
C ARG A 354 8.64 -5.07 -10.20
N ARG A 355 8.49 -5.98 -11.16
CA ARG A 355 8.58 -7.42 -10.91
C ARG A 355 9.48 -8.09 -11.95
N THR A 356 10.28 -9.06 -11.50
CA THR A 356 11.09 -9.92 -12.39
C THR A 356 10.31 -11.19 -12.70
N TYR A 357 10.31 -11.55 -13.98
CA TYR A 357 9.80 -12.80 -14.53
C TYR A 357 10.93 -13.62 -15.13
N GLU A 358 10.68 -14.90 -15.49
CA GLU A 358 11.65 -15.73 -16.19
C GLU A 358 12.02 -15.19 -17.59
N ASP A 359 11.12 -14.44 -18.20
CA ASP A 359 11.23 -13.94 -19.57
C ASP A 359 11.29 -12.42 -19.70
N GLY A 360 11.39 -11.69 -18.59
CA GLY A 360 11.50 -10.22 -18.60
C GLY A 360 11.19 -9.56 -17.27
N GLU A 361 10.93 -8.26 -17.34
CA GLU A 361 10.51 -7.44 -16.21
C GLU A 361 9.18 -6.76 -16.49
N LEU A 362 8.32 -6.69 -15.48
CA LEU A 362 7.08 -5.95 -15.51
C LEU A 362 7.23 -4.66 -14.70
N LEU A 363 6.76 -3.54 -15.25
CA LEU A 363 6.70 -2.24 -14.58
C LEU A 363 5.28 -1.71 -14.61
N PHE A 364 4.70 -1.45 -13.46
CA PHE A 364 3.40 -0.81 -13.30
C PHE A 364 3.58 0.60 -12.73
N LEU A 365 3.17 1.62 -13.46
CA LEU A 365 3.23 3.03 -13.08
C LEU A 365 1.82 3.55 -12.79
N VAL A 366 1.66 4.32 -11.74
CA VAL A 366 0.37 4.85 -11.29
C VAL A 366 0.49 6.31 -10.89
N ASN A 367 -0.42 7.14 -11.39
CA ASN A 367 -0.61 8.51 -10.93
C ASN A 367 -1.87 8.61 -10.07
N SER A 368 -1.71 8.80 -8.76
CA SER A 368 -2.81 8.92 -7.81
C SER A 368 -3.37 10.33 -7.67
N SER A 369 -2.85 11.33 -8.39
CA SER A 369 -3.42 12.68 -8.41
C SER A 369 -4.78 12.71 -9.12
N LEU A 370 -5.70 13.54 -8.65
CA LEU A 370 -6.99 13.82 -9.32
C LEU A 370 -6.92 15.03 -10.27
N SER A 371 -5.89 15.86 -10.16
CA SER A 371 -5.76 17.12 -10.91
C SER A 371 -4.58 17.15 -11.86
N ASP A 372 -3.45 16.54 -11.47
CA ASP A 372 -2.18 16.75 -12.13
C ASP A 372 -1.78 15.54 -12.99
N THR A 373 -1.21 15.81 -14.15
CA THR A 373 -0.59 14.79 -14.99
C THR A 373 0.82 14.47 -14.48
N ALA A 374 1.13 13.19 -14.29
CA ALA A 374 2.50 12.76 -14.00
C ALA A 374 3.24 12.48 -15.31
N THR A 375 4.41 13.08 -15.48
CA THR A 375 5.27 12.89 -16.68
C THR A 375 6.69 12.58 -16.27
N GLY A 376 7.43 11.94 -17.17
CA GLY A 376 8.84 11.62 -16.96
C GLY A 376 9.33 10.62 -17.99
N SER A 377 10.54 10.12 -17.77
CA SER A 377 11.07 9.00 -18.53
C SER A 377 11.57 7.90 -17.59
N VAL A 378 11.51 6.67 -18.06
CA VAL A 378 12.02 5.49 -17.34
C VAL A 378 12.99 4.73 -18.22
N GLY A 379 14.13 4.33 -17.65
CA GLY A 379 15.13 3.47 -18.28
C GLY A 379 15.16 2.09 -17.65
N LEU A 380 15.17 1.03 -18.48
CA LEU A 380 15.20 -0.38 -18.06
C LEU A 380 16.24 -1.16 -18.89
N PRO A 381 16.90 -2.21 -18.32
CA PRO A 381 17.80 -3.08 -19.05
C PRO A 381 17.01 -4.06 -19.95
N ALA A 382 16.63 -3.62 -21.14
CA ALA A 382 15.83 -4.40 -22.09
C ALA A 382 16.16 -4.02 -23.53
N GLY A 383 15.64 -4.78 -24.49
CA GLY A 383 15.75 -4.50 -25.92
C GLY A 383 14.49 -3.90 -26.54
N GLU A 384 13.33 -4.13 -25.94
CA GLU A 384 12.04 -3.61 -26.38
C GLU A 384 11.13 -3.34 -25.18
N LEU A 385 10.05 -2.57 -25.39
CA LEU A 385 8.98 -2.36 -24.43
C LEU A 385 7.62 -2.65 -25.05
N VAL A 386 6.77 -3.33 -24.30
CA VAL A 386 5.40 -3.67 -24.68
C VAL A 386 4.45 -3.12 -23.63
N GLU A 387 3.45 -2.38 -24.06
CA GLU A 387 2.33 -1.98 -23.22
C GLU A 387 1.33 -3.14 -23.11
N LEU A 388 0.94 -3.46 -21.90
CA LEU A 388 -0.13 -4.40 -21.57
C LEU A 388 -1.36 -3.57 -21.18
N ASP A 389 -2.35 -3.47 -22.09
CA ASP A 389 -3.55 -2.69 -21.80
C ASP A 389 -4.49 -3.49 -20.89
N ALA A 390 -4.52 -3.13 -19.60
CA ALA A 390 -5.35 -3.83 -18.64
C ALA A 390 -6.86 -3.63 -18.85
N VAL A 391 -7.28 -2.58 -19.57
CA VAL A 391 -8.69 -2.34 -19.92
C VAL A 391 -9.16 -3.30 -21.00
N THR A 392 -8.40 -3.43 -22.09
CA THR A 392 -8.80 -4.24 -23.25
C THR A 392 -8.21 -5.65 -23.20
N GLY A 393 -7.06 -5.83 -22.56
CA GLY A 393 -6.26 -7.05 -22.59
C GLY A 393 -5.34 -7.15 -23.82
N ASP A 394 -5.22 -6.09 -24.60
CA ASP A 394 -4.35 -6.03 -25.77
C ASP A 394 -2.89 -5.82 -25.36
N MET A 395 -2.00 -6.27 -26.23
CA MET A 395 -0.56 -6.04 -26.13
C MET A 395 -0.10 -5.25 -27.36
N ARG A 396 0.68 -4.18 -27.14
CA ARG A 396 1.19 -3.36 -28.25
C ARG A 396 2.60 -2.84 -27.96
N PRO A 397 3.43 -2.58 -29.00
CA PRO A 397 4.72 -1.94 -28.81
C PRO A 397 4.53 -0.60 -28.11
N TYR A 398 5.37 -0.34 -27.09
CA TYR A 398 5.42 0.98 -26.46
C TYR A 398 6.56 1.81 -27.05
N PRO A 399 6.36 3.10 -27.39
CA PRO A 399 7.40 3.97 -27.94
C PRO A 399 8.62 4.04 -26.99
N HIS A 400 9.80 3.74 -27.49
CA HIS A 400 11.04 3.77 -26.72
C HIS A 400 12.25 4.06 -27.60
N THR A 401 13.34 4.50 -26.98
CA THR A 401 14.66 4.55 -27.56
C THR A 401 15.49 3.40 -26.99
N ALA A 402 16.37 2.80 -27.80
CA ALA A 402 17.23 1.70 -27.36
C ALA A 402 18.71 1.99 -27.68
N ASP A 403 19.61 1.66 -26.78
CA ASP A 403 21.08 1.74 -26.99
C ASP A 403 21.73 0.36 -27.17
N GLY A 404 20.94 -0.69 -27.32
CA GLY A 404 21.37 -2.08 -27.47
C GLY A 404 21.53 -2.84 -26.14
N LYS A 405 21.51 -2.17 -24.99
CA LYS A 405 21.57 -2.76 -23.65
C LYS A 405 20.45 -2.30 -22.75
N SER A 406 19.92 -1.11 -23.01
CA SER A 406 18.82 -0.51 -22.25
C SER A 406 17.83 0.16 -23.18
N VAL A 407 16.60 0.32 -22.67
CA VAL A 407 15.54 1.10 -23.32
C VAL A 407 15.20 2.27 -22.43
N GLY A 408 14.98 3.43 -23.06
CA GLY A 408 14.43 4.62 -22.42
C GLY A 408 13.07 4.96 -23.00
N ALA A 409 12.07 5.16 -22.16
CA ALA A 409 10.71 5.49 -22.60
C ALA A 409 10.13 6.65 -21.81
N ASP A 410 9.52 7.58 -22.52
CA ASP A 410 8.76 8.67 -21.91
C ASP A 410 7.37 8.18 -21.52
N PHE A 411 6.86 8.68 -20.40
CA PHE A 411 5.49 8.44 -19.96
C PHE A 411 4.75 9.73 -19.65
N SER A 412 3.43 9.69 -19.86
CA SER A 412 2.51 10.75 -19.48
C SER A 412 1.21 10.12 -18.97
N LEU A 413 1.00 10.19 -17.67
CA LEU A 413 -0.14 9.61 -16.96
C LEU A 413 -1.11 10.73 -16.58
N PRO A 414 -2.32 10.79 -17.16
CA PRO A 414 -3.33 11.74 -16.72
C PRO A 414 -3.74 11.51 -15.27
N PRO A 415 -4.52 12.40 -14.65
CA PRO A 415 -5.11 12.19 -13.34
C PRO A 415 -5.81 10.83 -13.22
N ALA A 416 -5.51 10.07 -12.15
CA ALA A 416 -5.93 8.67 -11.94
C ALA A 416 -5.50 7.71 -13.07
N GLY A 417 -4.47 8.07 -13.85
CA GLY A 417 -3.95 7.26 -14.93
C GLY A 417 -2.92 6.24 -14.47
N SER A 418 -2.79 5.15 -15.23
CA SER A 418 -1.78 4.12 -15.00
C SER A 418 -1.23 3.57 -16.30
N LEU A 419 -0.08 2.91 -16.24
CA LEU A 419 0.62 2.32 -17.38
C LEU A 419 1.29 1.02 -16.94
N LEU A 420 1.01 -0.06 -17.67
CA LEU A 420 1.60 -1.36 -17.42
C LEU A 420 2.53 -1.71 -18.59
N LEU A 421 3.83 -1.84 -18.32
CA LEU A 421 4.85 -2.14 -19.30
C LEU A 421 5.50 -3.50 -19.02
N PHE A 422 5.77 -4.23 -20.07
CA PHE A 422 6.59 -5.42 -20.01
C PHE A 422 7.87 -5.20 -20.84
N ALA A 423 9.01 -5.49 -20.24
CA ALA A 423 10.33 -5.40 -20.83
C ALA A 423 10.90 -6.83 -21.00
N PRO A 424 10.80 -7.44 -22.20
CA PRO A 424 11.29 -8.80 -22.42
C PRO A 424 12.79 -8.91 -22.21
N ALA A 425 13.25 -10.04 -21.68
CA ALA A 425 14.67 -10.34 -21.57
C ALA A 425 15.33 -10.33 -22.96
N SER A 426 16.59 -9.89 -23.03
CA SER A 426 17.34 -9.74 -24.27
C SER A 426 17.26 -11.00 -25.14
N GLY A 427 16.97 -10.81 -26.44
CA GLY A 427 16.82 -11.90 -27.42
C GLY A 427 15.47 -12.60 -27.43
N ARG A 428 14.50 -12.15 -26.65
CA ARG A 428 13.10 -12.61 -26.66
C ARG A 428 12.21 -11.47 -27.11
N SER A 429 11.27 -11.72 -28.04
CA SER A 429 10.23 -10.75 -28.39
C SER A 429 8.89 -11.20 -27.80
N ALA A 430 8.25 -10.32 -27.02
CA ALA A 430 6.93 -10.59 -26.47
C ALA A 430 5.86 -10.62 -27.57
N LEU A 431 6.02 -9.81 -28.62
CA LEU A 431 5.05 -9.68 -29.71
C LEU A 431 5.08 -10.87 -30.70
N ALA A 432 6.19 -11.55 -30.84
CA ALA A 432 6.33 -12.71 -31.74
C ALA A 432 5.48 -13.93 -31.30
N ARG A 433 4.99 -13.95 -30.06
CA ARG A 433 4.18 -15.06 -29.51
C ARG A 433 2.67 -14.83 -29.59
N THR A 434 2.22 -13.62 -29.92
CA THR A 434 0.81 -13.30 -30.02
C THR A 434 0.37 -13.35 -31.48
N SER A 435 -0.33 -14.41 -31.88
CA SER A 435 -1.00 -14.52 -33.18
C SER A 435 -2.22 -13.58 -33.32
N ARG A 436 -2.48 -12.77 -32.31
CA ARG A 436 -3.47 -11.70 -32.33
C ARG A 436 -2.74 -10.36 -32.44
N ALA A 437 -2.28 -10.04 -33.66
CA ALA A 437 -1.94 -8.68 -33.96
C ALA A 437 -3.22 -7.83 -33.74
N ALA A 438 -3.19 -6.97 -32.74
CA ALA A 438 -4.21 -5.94 -32.61
C ALA A 438 -4.27 -5.19 -33.95
N SER A 439 -5.43 -5.18 -34.58
CA SER A 439 -5.67 -4.31 -35.75
C SER A 439 -5.48 -2.88 -35.24
N GLY A 440 -4.36 -2.28 -35.66
CA GLY A 440 -3.86 -1.04 -35.08
C GLY A 440 -4.88 0.08 -35.11
N THR A 441 -5.17 0.61 -33.97
CA THR A 441 -5.43 2.04 -33.85
C THR A 441 -4.13 2.64 -33.30
N GLU A 442 -3.33 3.17 -34.23
CA GLU A 442 -2.20 4.02 -33.85
C GLU A 442 -2.69 5.11 -32.90
N ARG A 443 -2.08 5.24 -31.73
CA ARG A 443 -2.20 6.48 -30.96
C ARG A 443 -1.70 7.60 -31.86
N PRO A 444 -2.46 8.69 -32.03
CA PRO A 444 -2.01 9.81 -32.88
C PRO A 444 -0.70 10.36 -32.27
N THR A 445 0.40 10.09 -32.94
CA THR A 445 1.66 10.79 -32.69
C THR A 445 1.48 12.23 -33.14
N ALA A 446 1.78 13.19 -32.28
CA ALA A 446 1.96 14.62 -32.53
C ALA A 446 1.09 15.20 -33.67
N GLY A 447 -0.13 15.54 -33.36
CA GLY A 447 -1.06 16.14 -34.29
C GLY A 447 -2.52 15.81 -33.99
N SER A 448 -2.92 15.84 -32.70
CA SER A 448 -4.34 15.74 -32.37
C SER A 448 -5.07 16.92 -33.00
N VAL A 449 -5.90 16.64 -33.99
CA VAL A 449 -6.83 17.63 -34.52
C VAL A 449 -8.01 17.69 -33.57
N LYS A 450 -8.21 18.83 -32.93
CA LYS A 450 -9.40 19.09 -32.13
C LYS A 450 -10.59 19.22 -33.12
N LEU A 451 -11.47 18.23 -33.10
CA LEU A 451 -12.73 18.31 -33.84
C LEU A 451 -13.77 18.98 -32.96
N GLU A 452 -14.22 20.16 -33.38
CA GLU A 452 -15.36 20.82 -32.73
C GLU A 452 -16.66 20.31 -33.37
N PRO A 453 -17.75 20.14 -32.61
CA PRO A 453 -19.04 19.76 -33.16
C PRO A 453 -19.51 20.78 -34.19
N ALA A 454 -19.93 20.31 -35.38
CA ALA A 454 -20.38 21.16 -36.48
C ALA A 454 -21.85 21.60 -36.35
N GLY A 455 -22.54 21.29 -35.27
CA GLY A 455 -23.95 21.61 -35.06
C GLY A 455 -24.41 21.34 -33.61
N PRO A 456 -25.71 21.51 -33.34
CA PRO A 456 -26.26 21.22 -32.01
C PRO A 456 -26.10 19.74 -31.69
N LEU A 457 -25.67 19.48 -30.44
CA LEU A 457 -25.51 18.14 -29.92
C LEU A 457 -26.90 17.55 -29.61
N GLU A 458 -27.28 16.46 -30.26
CA GLU A 458 -28.46 15.70 -29.90
C GLU A 458 -28.08 14.58 -28.96
N VAL A 459 -28.60 14.61 -27.72
CA VAL A 459 -28.30 13.62 -26.68
C VAL A 459 -29.55 12.80 -26.41
N THR A 460 -29.49 11.51 -26.67
CA THR A 460 -30.52 10.54 -26.28
C THR A 460 -30.06 9.71 -25.12
N ARG A 461 -30.77 9.74 -24.01
CA ARG A 461 -30.50 8.86 -22.87
C ARG A 461 -31.05 7.46 -23.15
N LEU A 462 -30.22 6.47 -22.97
CA LEU A 462 -30.59 5.06 -23.12
C LEU A 462 -31.05 4.40 -21.82
N LYS A 463 -30.65 4.98 -20.68
CA LYS A 463 -31.00 4.52 -19.33
C LYS A 463 -31.42 5.72 -18.49
N ASP A 464 -32.15 5.46 -17.40
CA ASP A 464 -32.50 6.49 -16.42
C ASP A 464 -31.23 7.11 -15.81
N ASN A 465 -31.32 8.40 -15.49
CA ASN A 465 -30.27 9.08 -14.76
C ASN A 465 -30.47 8.84 -13.26
N VAL A 466 -29.40 8.48 -12.56
CA VAL A 466 -29.40 8.26 -11.11
C VAL A 466 -28.47 9.26 -10.45
N LEU A 467 -28.95 9.92 -9.40
CA LEU A 467 -28.18 10.79 -8.52
C LEU A 467 -28.21 10.21 -7.11
N ASN A 468 -27.06 9.81 -6.60
CA ASN A 468 -26.90 9.46 -5.21
C ASN A 468 -26.65 10.72 -4.40
N LEU A 469 -27.33 10.86 -3.26
CA LEU A 469 -27.19 12.00 -2.36
C LEU A 469 -26.70 11.51 -0.99
N ASP A 470 -25.46 11.77 -0.68
CA ASP A 470 -24.89 11.49 0.64
C ASP A 470 -25.12 12.66 1.61
N PHE A 471 -25.04 13.88 1.11
CA PHE A 471 -25.18 15.08 1.90
C PHE A 471 -26.31 15.97 1.40
N CYS A 472 -26.95 16.67 2.33
CA CYS A 472 -27.99 17.64 2.01
C CYS A 472 -28.04 18.77 3.05
N ASP A 473 -28.71 19.86 2.69
CA ASP A 473 -29.12 20.90 3.62
C ASP A 473 -30.57 20.61 4.06
N LEU A 474 -30.83 20.67 5.36
CA LEU A 474 -32.16 20.51 5.94
C LEU A 474 -32.67 21.87 6.45
N THR A 475 -33.80 22.32 5.93
CA THR A 475 -34.50 23.50 6.43
C THR A 475 -35.82 23.12 7.08
N VAL A 476 -35.98 23.40 8.37
CA VAL A 476 -37.21 23.18 9.15
C VAL A 476 -37.52 24.45 9.93
N ASP A 477 -38.76 24.93 9.85
CA ASP A 477 -39.23 26.14 10.54
C ASP A 477 -38.30 27.36 10.33
N GLY A 478 -37.78 27.53 9.14
CA GLY A 478 -36.88 28.64 8.78
C GLY A 478 -35.48 28.54 9.31
N ARG A 479 -35.10 27.45 9.97
CA ARG A 479 -33.71 27.15 10.37
C ARG A 479 -33.10 26.14 9.43
N THR A 480 -31.91 26.47 8.89
CA THR A 480 -31.18 25.59 7.99
C THR A 480 -29.94 25.03 8.68
N GLU A 481 -29.84 23.71 8.72
CA GLU A 481 -28.61 22.96 9.01
C GLU A 481 -28.03 22.48 7.70
N ARG A 482 -26.72 22.68 7.50
CA ARG A 482 -26.06 22.42 6.22
C ARG A 482 -25.14 21.21 6.31
N ASN A 483 -24.96 20.59 5.14
CA ASN A 483 -24.00 19.51 4.97
C ASN A 483 -24.21 18.35 5.94
N LEU A 484 -25.48 17.98 6.15
CA LEU A 484 -25.85 16.80 6.94
C LEU A 484 -25.81 15.56 6.05
N TYR A 485 -25.39 14.43 6.61
CA TYR A 485 -25.71 13.16 5.96
C TYR A 485 -27.21 13.04 5.76
N THR A 486 -27.64 12.49 4.61
CA THR A 486 -29.07 12.35 4.31
C THR A 486 -29.83 11.58 5.37
N PHE A 487 -29.23 10.57 5.99
CA PHE A 487 -29.87 9.83 7.09
C PHE A 487 -30.03 10.69 8.36
N GLU A 488 -29.05 11.55 8.69
CA GLU A 488 -29.18 12.48 9.81
C GLU A 488 -30.30 13.49 9.57
N ALA A 489 -30.36 14.04 8.36
CA ALA A 489 -31.44 14.94 7.97
C ALA A 489 -32.79 14.26 8.06
N CYS A 490 -32.93 13.01 7.60
CA CYS A 490 -34.14 12.22 7.72
C CYS A 490 -34.56 11.98 9.19
N ASN A 491 -33.58 11.63 10.06
CA ASN A 491 -33.81 11.40 11.47
C ASN A 491 -34.27 12.68 12.19
N LYS A 492 -33.63 13.82 11.92
CA LYS A 492 -33.99 15.11 12.46
C LYS A 492 -35.40 15.54 12.02
N LEU A 493 -35.72 15.37 10.73
CA LEU A 493 -37.03 15.68 10.19
C LEU A 493 -38.12 14.78 10.79
N PHE A 494 -37.85 13.48 10.89
CA PHE A 494 -38.77 12.52 11.48
C PHE A 494 -39.07 12.86 12.95
N ASN A 495 -38.01 13.14 13.74
CA ASN A 495 -38.15 13.53 15.13
C ASN A 495 -38.93 14.84 15.28
N HIS A 496 -38.68 15.82 14.41
CA HIS A 496 -39.42 17.08 14.39
C HIS A 496 -40.92 16.86 14.11
N CYS A 497 -41.27 16.03 13.13
CA CYS A 497 -42.65 15.80 12.73
C CYS A 497 -43.44 14.93 13.71
N TYR A 498 -42.80 13.98 14.36
CA TYR A 498 -43.48 12.95 15.15
C TYR A 498 -43.09 12.93 16.64
N GLY A 499 -42.11 13.72 17.06
CA GLY A 499 -41.62 13.78 18.44
C GLY A 499 -41.00 12.48 18.96
N THR A 500 -40.58 11.59 18.07
CA THR A 500 -39.99 10.27 18.40
C THR A 500 -38.88 9.94 17.44
N GLY A 501 -37.99 8.99 17.79
CA GLY A 501 -36.94 8.54 16.92
C GLY A 501 -37.47 7.85 15.65
N ASN A 502 -36.68 7.97 14.55
CA ASN A 502 -37.02 7.33 13.28
C ASN A 502 -36.90 5.81 13.41
N PRO A 503 -38.01 5.04 13.26
CA PRO A 503 -37.99 3.58 13.40
C PRO A 503 -37.15 2.89 12.29
N TRP A 504 -36.85 3.60 11.22
CA TRP A 504 -36.05 3.09 10.10
C TRP A 504 -34.56 3.34 10.27
N ASP A 505 -34.16 3.97 11.35
CA ASP A 505 -32.76 4.20 11.70
C ASP A 505 -32.14 3.00 12.41
N SER A 506 -32.91 2.06 12.87
CA SER A 506 -32.39 0.87 13.54
C SER A 506 -31.56 -0.01 12.61
N ALA A 507 -30.38 -0.40 13.06
CA ALA A 507 -29.51 -1.36 12.37
C ALA A 507 -30.17 -2.76 12.26
N ILE A 508 -31.12 -3.08 13.17
CA ILE A 508 -31.81 -4.36 13.19
C ILE A 508 -33.29 -4.12 12.82
N GLN A 509 -33.69 -4.62 11.65
CA GLN A 509 -35.06 -4.62 11.21
C GLN A 509 -35.56 -6.05 11.14
N TYR A 510 -36.44 -6.42 12.06
CA TYR A 510 -37.16 -7.68 12.01
C TYR A 510 -38.40 -7.49 11.13
N ARG A 511 -38.56 -8.32 10.14
CA ARG A 511 -39.78 -8.50 9.36
C ARG A 511 -40.27 -9.91 9.49
#